data_af1c94db1bca195d8d24e00310b220bc
#
_entry.id   af1c94db1bca195d8d24e00310b220bc
#
_cell.length_a   1.000
_cell.length_b   1.000
_cell.length_c   1.000
_cell.angle_alpha   90.00
_cell.angle_beta   90.00
_cell.angle_gamma   90.00
#
_symmetry.space_group_name_H-M   'P 1'
#
loop_
_entity.id
_entity.type
_entity.pdbx_description
1 polymer ?
#
loop_
_entity_poly.entity_id
_entity_poly.type
_entity_poly.pdbx_seq_one_letter_code
_entity_poly.pdbx_strand_id
1 'polypeptide(L)' 'MTIEVHLDDGDGISFKEAADWAASNCVGYRGVTIVDTSDVHVADEIATYAFDNSADAAWFTMRWKGR' A
#
# COMPACT_ATOMS: atom_id res chain seq x y z
N MET A 1 1.55 -1.08 17.59
CA MET A 1 2.57 -0.55 16.66
C MET A 1 2.00 -0.59 15.25
N THR A 2 2.13 0.50 14.53
CA THR A 2 1.63 0.58 13.15
C THR A 2 2.78 0.33 12.19
N ILE A 3 2.55 -0.56 11.23
CA ILE A 3 3.54 -0.88 10.19
C ILE A 3 3.00 -0.35 8.87
N GLU A 4 3.84 0.35 8.13
CA GLU A 4 3.45 0.97 6.87
C GLU A 4 4.11 0.27 5.70
N VAL A 5 3.32 0.05 4.65
CA VAL A 5 3.79 -0.50 3.38
C VAL A 5 3.51 0.53 2.29
N HIS A 6 4.52 0.86 1.51
CA HIS A 6 4.41 1.86 0.46
C HIS A 6 4.33 1.18 -0.90
N LEU A 7 3.34 1.57 -1.70
CA LEU A 7 3.23 1.14 -3.10
C LEU A 7 3.38 2.35 -4.00
N ASP A 8 4.13 2.17 -5.08
CA ASP A 8 4.41 3.20 -6.05
C ASP A 8 3.51 3.01 -7.27
N ASP A 9 2.99 4.10 -7.80
CA ASP A 9 2.18 4.10 -9.03
C ASP A 9 2.95 3.51 -10.22
N GLY A 10 4.26 3.66 -10.24
CA GLY A 10 5.11 3.12 -11.29
C GLY A 10 5.07 1.60 -11.43
N ASP A 11 4.56 0.91 -10.44
CA ASP A 11 4.43 -0.56 -10.47
C ASP A 11 3.20 -1.03 -11.25
N GLY A 12 2.39 -0.13 -11.76
CA GLY A 12 1.17 -0.48 -12.47
C GLY A 12 0.09 -1.08 -11.60
N ILE A 13 0.14 -0.82 -10.31
CA ILE A 13 -0.80 -1.38 -9.33
C ILE A 13 -1.95 -0.41 -9.14
N SER A 14 -3.17 -0.95 -9.12
CA SER A 14 -4.33 -0.16 -8.73
C SER A 14 -4.36 -0.01 -7.21
N PHE A 15 -4.20 1.20 -6.73
CA PHE A 15 -4.22 1.47 -5.29
C PHE A 15 -5.55 1.09 -4.65
N LYS A 16 -6.64 1.28 -5.39
CA LYS A 16 -7.96 0.91 -4.89
C LYS A 16 -8.11 -0.60 -4.76
N GLU A 17 -7.65 -1.36 -5.74
CA GLU A 17 -7.70 -2.81 -5.68
C GLU A 17 -6.86 -3.35 -4.54
N ALA A 18 -5.68 -2.79 -4.33
CA ALA A 18 -4.82 -3.18 -3.23
C ALA A 18 -5.47 -2.88 -1.88
N ALA A 19 -6.11 -1.71 -1.74
CA ALA A 19 -6.82 -1.35 -0.52
C ALA A 19 -8.00 -2.28 -0.27
N ASP A 20 -8.78 -2.59 -1.30
CA ASP A 20 -9.91 -3.50 -1.16
C ASP A 20 -9.46 -4.91 -0.77
N TRP A 21 -8.37 -5.38 -1.36
CA TRP A 21 -7.78 -6.67 -1.01
C TRP A 21 -7.33 -6.69 0.45
N ALA A 22 -6.65 -5.64 0.88
CA ALA A 22 -6.17 -5.54 2.26
C ALA A 22 -7.33 -5.52 3.25
N ALA A 23 -8.38 -4.76 2.95
CA ALA A 23 -9.56 -4.70 3.80
C ALA A 23 -10.27 -6.05 3.91
N SER A 24 -10.21 -6.86 2.86
CA SER A 24 -10.87 -8.16 2.82
C SER A 24 -10.02 -9.28 3.43
N ASN A 25 -8.71 -9.17 3.38
CA ASN A 25 -7.80 -10.28 3.73
C ASN A 25 -6.93 -10.00 4.95
N CYS A 26 -6.72 -8.76 5.31
CA CYS A 26 -5.84 -8.39 6.41
C CYS A 26 -6.66 -7.81 7.56
N VAL A 27 -6.77 -8.57 8.64
CA VAL A 27 -7.55 -8.15 9.81
C VAL A 27 -6.96 -6.90 10.44
N GLY A 28 -5.64 -6.74 10.37
CA GLY A 28 -4.95 -5.60 10.93
C GLY A 28 -4.84 -4.37 10.03
N TYR A 29 -5.51 -4.41 8.87
CA TYR A 29 -5.48 -3.26 7.96
C TYR A 29 -6.17 -2.05 8.58
N ARG A 30 -5.48 -0.91 8.58
CA ARG A 30 -5.98 0.32 9.21
C ARG A 30 -6.42 1.39 8.22
N GLY A 31 -5.98 1.31 7.00
CA GLY A 31 -6.35 2.27 5.97
C GLY A 31 -5.20 2.60 5.04
N VAL A 32 -5.48 3.44 4.07
CA VAL A 32 -4.49 3.85 3.08
C VAL A 32 -4.47 5.37 2.99
N THR A 33 -3.27 5.94 2.86
CA THR A 33 -3.07 7.35 2.59
C THR A 33 -2.33 7.46 1.27
N ILE A 34 -2.88 8.23 0.34
CA ILE A 34 -2.24 8.46 -0.95
C ILE A 34 -1.59 9.83 -0.91
N VAL A 35 -0.30 9.87 -1.12
CA VAL A 35 0.48 11.10 -1.15
C VAL A 35 0.91 11.35 -2.59
N ASP A 36 0.56 12.52 -3.10
CA ASP A 36 0.99 12.97 -4.40
C ASP A 36 2.38 13.61 -4.24
N THR A 37 3.39 12.93 -4.77
CA THR A 37 4.76 13.44 -4.74
C THR A 37 5.11 14.14 -6.04
N SER A 38 4.16 14.82 -6.65
CA SER A 38 4.39 15.49 -7.93
C SER A 38 5.46 16.56 -7.78
N ASP A 39 6.65 16.20 -8.16
CA ASP A 39 7.69 17.15 -8.48
C ASP A 39 7.45 17.62 -9.92
N VAL A 40 8.09 18.71 -10.29
CA VAL A 40 7.92 19.38 -11.59
C VAL A 40 8.11 18.41 -12.77
N HIS A 41 8.79 17.31 -12.55
CA HIS A 41 9.16 16.38 -13.61
C HIS A 41 8.50 15.02 -13.56
N VAL A 42 7.90 14.64 -12.43
CA VAL A 42 7.34 13.30 -12.26
C VAL A 42 6.08 13.39 -11.39
N ALA A 43 4.94 13.05 -11.97
CA ALA A 43 3.69 12.96 -11.23
C ALA A 43 3.59 11.54 -10.66
N ASP A 44 4.26 11.27 -9.55
CA ASP A 44 4.18 9.99 -8.88
C ASP A 44 3.28 10.09 -7.67
N GLU A 45 2.42 9.08 -7.52
CA GLU A 45 1.62 8.93 -6.32
C GLU A 45 2.17 7.74 -5.53
N ILE A 46 2.27 7.91 -4.22
CA ILE A 46 2.67 6.83 -3.32
C ILE A 46 1.52 6.56 -2.37
N ALA A 47 1.06 5.32 -2.36
CA ALA A 47 0.04 4.88 -1.42
C ALA A 47 0.72 4.22 -0.22
N THR A 48 0.38 4.69 0.97
CA THR A 48 0.89 4.14 2.22
C THR A 48 -0.22 3.37 2.90
N TYR A 49 -0.02 2.06 3.07
CA TYR A 49 -0.99 1.16 3.69
C TYR A 49 -0.55 0.85 5.10
N ALA A 50 -1.41 1.10 6.08
CA ALA A 50 -1.09 0.92 7.49
C ALA A 50 -1.69 -0.39 8.02
N PHE A 51 -0.89 -1.12 8.77
CA PHE A 51 -1.29 -2.40 9.37
C PHE A 51 -0.91 -2.43 10.85
N ASP A 52 -1.70 -3.14 11.66
CA ASP A 52 -1.44 -3.29 13.08
C ASP A 52 -0.36 -4.32 13.39
N ASN A 53 -0.14 -5.27 12.49
CA ASN A 53 0.81 -6.35 12.75
C ASN A 53 1.67 -6.62 11.52
N SER A 54 2.86 -7.16 11.78
CA SER A 54 3.84 -7.43 10.74
C SER A 54 3.44 -8.58 9.82
N ALA A 55 2.65 -9.52 10.31
CA ALA A 55 2.23 -10.65 9.49
C ALA A 55 1.34 -10.19 8.33
N ASP A 56 0.38 -9.32 8.61
CA ASP A 56 -0.49 -8.77 7.56
C ASP A 56 0.29 -7.87 6.61
N ALA A 57 1.20 -7.05 7.15
CA ALA A 57 2.04 -6.19 6.33
C ALA A 57 2.92 -7.01 5.39
N ALA A 58 3.50 -8.10 5.88
CA ALA A 58 4.32 -9.00 5.07
C ALA A 58 3.48 -9.68 4.00
N TRP A 59 2.29 -10.16 4.35
CA TRP A 59 1.38 -10.80 3.40
C TRP A 59 0.99 -9.84 2.29
N PHE A 60 0.61 -8.62 2.64
CA PHE A 60 0.27 -7.58 1.68
C PHE A 60 1.47 -7.30 0.76
N THR A 61 2.67 -7.17 1.33
CA THR A 61 3.88 -6.90 0.57
C THR A 61 4.16 -8.02 -0.43
N MET A 62 4.02 -9.28 -0.02
CA MET A 62 4.23 -10.42 -0.90
C MET A 62 3.21 -10.45 -2.03
N ARG A 63 1.97 -10.08 -1.74
CA ARG A 63 0.90 -10.09 -2.74
C ARG A 63 1.09 -9.01 -3.80
N TRP A 64 1.54 -7.83 -3.40
CA TRP A 64 1.55 -6.65 -4.28
C TRP A 64 2.94 -6.20 -4.72
N LYS A 65 3.97 -6.50 -3.96
CA LYS A 65 5.34 -6.07 -4.26
C LYS A 65 6.30 -7.23 -4.51
N GLY A 66 5.96 -8.42 -4.10
CA GLY A 66 6.84 -9.58 -4.14
C GLY A 66 6.83 -10.35 -5.46
N ARG A 67 6.62 -9.68 -6.55
CA ARG A 67 6.60 -10.33 -7.87
C ARG A 67 7.98 -10.53 -8.44
#